data_a65fdf7bd0bb197488328a6069ab17a8
#
_entry.id   a65fdf7bd0bb197488328a6069ab17a8
#
_cell.length_a   1.000
_cell.length_b   1.000
_cell.length_c   1.000
_cell.angle_alpha   90.00
_cell.angle_beta   90.00
_cell.angle_gamma   90.00
#
_symmetry.space_group_name_H-M   'P 1'
#
loop_
_entity.id
_entity.type
_entity.pdbx_description
1 polymer ?
#
loop_
_entity_poly.entity_id
_entity_poly.type
_entity_poly.pdbx_seq_one_letter_code
_entity_poly.pdbx_strand_id
1 'polypeptide(L)'
;ARTIQLRSYVFDKLKSEPKENKKRLETTFFVNEKFKLSKFDLSKNNSLAEGVFLSRDLVNLPANILNTKKFENEIKKLKSVGVKVRVLNEKDIKALGMNLLFSVGKGSKNPSKVLVLEWKGAKNIVKPTALIGKGVVFDSGGLSLKSPSGMIDMAMDMAGAGVVAGVFKSVALSNLKVNLLGLIGLVENMPGPDSMRPGDVIKSLKGDLVQVNNTDAEGRLLLGDLLWYAQQKFKPKRIFDLATLTGAIIIALGKEYAGVFSNNENFCNEFLSVCEKSNEKAWRLPLDQKF
;
A
#
# COMPACT_ATOMS: atom_id res chain seq x y z
N ALA A 1 22.78 -0.44 -13.11
CA ALA A 1 22.40 -1.64 -12.32
C ALA A 1 20.92 -1.62 -11.94
N ARG A 2 20.44 -0.63 -11.16
CA ARG A 2 19.03 -0.55 -10.67
C ARG A 2 18.01 -0.66 -11.82
N THR A 3 18.15 0.15 -12.86
CA THR A 3 17.21 0.20 -14.00
C THR A 3 17.10 -1.15 -14.71
N ILE A 4 18.24 -1.79 -14.96
CA ILE A 4 18.31 -3.11 -15.61
C ILE A 4 17.59 -4.16 -14.74
N GLN A 5 17.84 -4.16 -13.43
CA GLN A 5 17.20 -5.08 -12.50
C GLN A 5 15.68 -4.88 -12.46
N LEU A 6 15.19 -3.64 -12.35
CA LEU A 6 13.76 -3.36 -12.37
C LEU A 6 13.10 -3.73 -13.71
N ARG A 7 13.85 -3.62 -14.82
CA ARG A 7 13.39 -4.01 -16.16
C ARG A 7 13.33 -5.53 -16.35
N SER A 8 14.09 -6.30 -15.58
CA SER A 8 14.08 -7.76 -15.66
C SER A 8 12.86 -8.43 -15.02
N TYR A 9 12.00 -7.66 -14.36
CA TYR A 9 10.78 -8.17 -13.76
C TYR A 9 9.84 -8.75 -14.82
N VAL A 10 9.37 -9.96 -14.58
CA VAL A 10 8.36 -10.63 -15.38
C VAL A 10 7.35 -11.29 -14.45
N PHE A 11 6.07 -11.02 -14.67
CA PHE A 11 4.98 -11.70 -13.98
C PHE A 11 4.49 -12.88 -14.85
N ASP A 12 4.82 -14.10 -14.46
CA ASP A 12 4.46 -15.33 -15.17
C ASP A 12 3.83 -16.41 -14.27
N LYS A 13 3.49 -16.04 -13.04
CA LYS A 13 2.94 -16.96 -12.03
C LYS A 13 1.62 -17.62 -12.43
N LEU A 14 0.92 -17.05 -13.40
CA LEU A 14 -0.40 -17.52 -13.85
C LEU A 14 -0.38 -18.11 -15.27
N LYS A 15 0.81 -18.27 -15.87
CA LYS A 15 0.94 -18.90 -17.17
C LYS A 15 0.97 -20.42 -17.04
N SER A 16 0.24 -21.11 -17.92
CA SER A 16 0.17 -22.58 -17.95
C SER A 16 1.54 -23.21 -18.23
N GLU A 17 2.36 -22.55 -19.03
CA GLU A 17 3.73 -22.91 -19.29
C GLU A 17 4.65 -21.77 -18.84
N PRO A 18 5.24 -21.87 -17.65
CA PRO A 18 6.32 -20.97 -17.29
C PRO A 18 7.43 -21.21 -18.32
N LYS A 19 7.90 -20.16 -18.98
CA LYS A 19 9.02 -20.28 -19.93
C LYS A 19 10.21 -20.87 -19.18
N GLU A 20 10.43 -22.17 -19.36
CA GLU A 20 11.51 -22.96 -18.70
C GLU A 20 12.90 -22.43 -18.99
N ASN A 21 13.08 -21.58 -19.98
CA ASN A 21 14.37 -21.03 -20.37
C ASN A 21 14.35 -19.50 -20.33
N LYS A 22 14.18 -18.90 -19.15
CA LYS A 22 14.74 -17.56 -18.96
C LYS A 22 16.25 -17.69 -18.97
N LYS A 23 16.88 -17.54 -20.14
CA LYS A 23 18.33 -17.29 -20.19
C LYS A 23 18.61 -16.20 -19.18
N ARG A 24 19.37 -16.50 -18.12
CA ARG A 24 19.87 -15.48 -17.20
C ARG A 24 20.61 -14.48 -18.07
N LEU A 25 20.07 -13.26 -18.16
CA LEU A 25 20.80 -12.18 -18.83
C LEU A 25 21.99 -11.85 -17.95
N GLU A 26 23.16 -12.27 -18.37
CA GLU A 26 24.41 -11.76 -17.81
C GLU A 26 24.62 -10.35 -18.35
N THR A 27 24.75 -9.40 -17.45
CA THR A 27 25.02 -8.02 -17.81
C THR A 27 26.41 -7.65 -17.30
N THR A 28 27.31 -7.39 -18.22
CA THR A 28 28.66 -6.92 -17.91
C THR A 28 28.71 -5.40 -18.02
N PHE A 29 29.14 -4.75 -16.96
CA PHE A 29 29.32 -3.29 -16.95
C PHE A 29 30.81 -2.98 -17.20
N PHE A 30 31.10 -2.31 -18.30
CA PHE A 30 32.38 -1.69 -18.51
C PHE A 30 32.39 -0.33 -17.84
N VAL A 31 33.22 -0.15 -16.85
CA VAL A 31 33.32 1.09 -16.09
C VAL A 31 34.75 1.65 -16.19
N ASN A 32 34.87 2.97 -16.15
CA ASN A 32 36.16 3.64 -16.07
C ASN A 32 36.82 3.29 -14.72
N GLU A 33 38.14 3.22 -14.67
CA GLU A 33 38.97 2.89 -13.48
C GLU A 33 38.64 3.78 -12.27
N LYS A 34 38.14 5.00 -12.50
CA LYS A 34 37.69 5.92 -11.46
C LYS A 34 36.35 5.54 -10.82
N PHE A 35 35.58 4.61 -11.43
CA PHE A 35 34.24 4.22 -10.96
C PHE A 35 34.33 2.95 -10.12
N LYS A 36 34.25 3.07 -8.80
CA LYS A 36 34.20 1.92 -7.88
C LYS A 36 32.77 1.62 -7.49
N LEU A 37 32.17 0.56 -8.05
CA LEU A 37 30.94 -0.01 -7.54
C LEU A 37 31.23 -0.71 -6.21
N SER A 38 30.67 -0.23 -5.11
CA SER A 38 30.78 -0.92 -3.84
C SER A 38 29.81 -2.12 -3.77
N LYS A 39 30.20 -3.19 -3.06
CA LYS A 39 29.29 -4.31 -2.75
C LYS A 39 28.04 -3.83 -2.00
N PHE A 40 28.16 -2.75 -1.24
CA PHE A 40 27.05 -2.13 -0.51
C PHE A 40 26.01 -1.54 -1.45
N ASP A 41 26.43 -0.83 -2.51
CA ASP A 41 25.51 -0.25 -3.48
C ASP A 41 24.74 -1.31 -4.27
N LEU A 42 25.38 -2.42 -4.60
CA LEU A 42 24.72 -3.55 -5.26
C LEU A 42 23.70 -4.21 -4.33
N SER A 43 24.06 -4.47 -3.07
CA SER A 43 23.15 -5.05 -2.08
C SER A 43 21.94 -4.16 -1.83
N LYS A 44 22.12 -2.84 -1.72
CA LYS A 44 21.03 -1.87 -1.53
C LYS A 44 20.10 -1.83 -2.74
N ASN A 45 20.64 -1.86 -3.96
CA ASN A 45 19.84 -1.91 -5.17
C ASN A 45 19.02 -3.21 -5.26
N ASN A 46 19.62 -4.35 -4.89
CA ASN A 46 18.91 -5.63 -4.84
C ASN A 46 17.76 -5.61 -3.83
N SER A 47 18.00 -5.08 -2.64
CA SER A 47 16.97 -4.96 -1.60
C SER A 47 15.80 -4.09 -2.05
N LEU A 48 16.09 -2.98 -2.75
CA LEU A 48 15.06 -2.11 -3.33
C LEU A 48 14.24 -2.84 -4.41
N ALA A 49 14.92 -3.53 -5.33
CA ALA A 49 14.27 -4.27 -6.40
C ALA A 49 13.37 -5.38 -5.85
N GLU A 50 13.81 -6.10 -4.82
CA GLU A 50 13.03 -7.12 -4.13
C GLU A 50 11.74 -6.55 -3.49
N GLY A 51 11.81 -5.33 -2.95
CA GLY A 51 10.62 -4.63 -2.45
C GLY A 51 9.66 -4.25 -3.59
N VAL A 52 10.18 -3.69 -4.67
CA VAL A 52 9.38 -3.35 -5.86
C VAL A 52 8.74 -4.59 -6.48
N PHE A 53 9.47 -5.70 -6.58
CA PHE A 53 8.94 -6.94 -7.13
C PHE A 53 7.82 -7.53 -6.27
N LEU A 54 7.95 -7.47 -4.94
CA LEU A 54 6.85 -7.86 -4.05
C LEU A 54 5.60 -7.01 -4.30
N SER A 55 5.74 -5.68 -4.40
CA SER A 55 4.60 -4.79 -4.68
C SER A 55 3.94 -5.14 -6.01
N ARG A 56 4.74 -5.31 -7.08
CA ARG A 56 4.24 -5.67 -8.42
C ARG A 56 3.57 -7.02 -8.43
N ASP A 57 4.15 -8.02 -7.76
CA ASP A 57 3.59 -9.37 -7.65
C ASP A 57 2.21 -9.34 -6.97
N LEU A 58 2.05 -8.55 -5.90
CA LEU A 58 0.78 -8.42 -5.21
C LEU A 58 -0.27 -7.75 -6.10
N VAL A 59 0.09 -6.66 -6.79
CA VAL A 59 -0.83 -5.88 -7.63
C VAL A 59 -1.25 -6.64 -8.89
N ASN A 60 -0.38 -7.50 -9.43
CA ASN A 60 -0.68 -8.27 -10.64
C ASN A 60 -1.53 -9.53 -10.39
N LEU A 61 -1.72 -9.93 -9.13
CA LEU A 61 -2.56 -11.10 -8.81
C LEU A 61 -4.05 -10.73 -8.82
N PRO A 62 -4.91 -11.52 -9.48
CA PRO A 62 -6.35 -11.30 -9.43
C PRO A 62 -6.93 -11.62 -8.05
N ALA A 63 -8.07 -11.01 -7.72
CA ALA A 63 -8.67 -11.07 -6.38
C ALA A 63 -9.11 -12.48 -5.93
N ASN A 64 -9.44 -13.38 -6.88
CA ASN A 64 -9.74 -14.77 -6.56
C ASN A 64 -8.51 -15.55 -6.05
N ILE A 65 -7.31 -15.09 -6.38
CA ILE A 65 -6.03 -15.65 -5.90
C ILE A 65 -5.51 -14.86 -4.70
N LEU A 66 -5.54 -13.52 -4.76
CA LEU A 66 -5.05 -12.64 -3.70
C LEU A 66 -6.22 -11.98 -2.94
N ASN A 67 -6.98 -12.77 -2.20
CA ASN A 67 -7.97 -12.25 -1.27
C ASN A 67 -7.32 -11.76 0.04
N THR A 68 -8.10 -11.22 0.99
CA THR A 68 -7.60 -10.68 2.26
C THR A 68 -6.75 -11.68 3.06
N LYS A 69 -7.11 -12.97 3.04
CA LYS A 69 -6.36 -14.05 3.72
C LYS A 69 -5.03 -14.37 3.05
N LYS A 70 -5.02 -14.42 1.73
CA LYS A 70 -3.79 -14.67 0.97
C LYS A 70 -2.83 -13.50 1.07
N PHE A 71 -3.34 -12.28 1.02
CA PHE A 71 -2.53 -11.08 1.24
C PHE A 71 -1.88 -11.10 2.64
N GLU A 72 -2.66 -11.40 3.69
CA GLU A 72 -2.12 -11.60 5.04
C GLU A 72 -0.96 -12.59 5.06
N ASN A 73 -1.10 -13.73 4.36
CA ASN A 73 -0.07 -14.76 4.33
C ASN A 73 1.21 -14.28 3.64
N GLU A 74 1.10 -13.51 2.55
CA GLU A 74 2.26 -12.90 1.88
C GLU A 74 2.99 -11.92 2.81
N ILE A 75 2.25 -11.08 3.54
CA ILE A 75 2.86 -10.14 4.49
C ILE A 75 3.53 -10.86 5.67
N LYS A 76 2.96 -11.96 6.14
CA LYS A 76 3.57 -12.76 7.22
C LYS A 76 4.95 -13.30 6.85
N LYS A 77 5.25 -13.49 5.57
CA LYS A 77 6.59 -13.89 5.12
C LYS A 77 7.67 -12.86 5.47
N LEU A 78 7.31 -11.59 5.64
CA LEU A 78 8.25 -10.54 6.04
C LEU A 78 8.84 -10.75 7.44
N LYS A 79 8.25 -11.64 8.25
CA LYS A 79 8.83 -12.04 9.53
C LYS A 79 10.21 -12.68 9.37
N SER A 80 10.45 -13.40 8.26
CA SER A 80 11.74 -14.04 7.99
C SER A 80 12.89 -13.06 7.78
N VAL A 81 12.58 -11.80 7.45
CA VAL A 81 13.56 -10.72 7.29
C VAL A 81 13.54 -9.72 8.46
N GLY A 82 12.91 -10.09 9.59
CA GLY A 82 12.94 -9.31 10.83
C GLY A 82 11.81 -8.30 11.01
N VAL A 83 10.84 -8.22 10.11
CA VAL A 83 9.66 -7.36 10.30
C VAL A 83 8.71 -8.01 11.30
N LYS A 84 8.33 -7.28 12.35
CA LYS A 84 7.28 -7.72 13.25
C LYS A 84 5.92 -7.51 12.59
N VAL A 85 5.12 -8.57 12.48
CA VAL A 85 3.79 -8.54 11.88
C VAL A 85 2.75 -9.03 12.88
N ARG A 86 1.75 -8.19 13.16
CA ARG A 86 0.56 -8.50 13.94
C ARG A 86 -0.68 -8.35 13.05
N VAL A 87 -1.66 -9.19 13.25
CA VAL A 87 -2.93 -9.19 12.53
C VAL A 87 -4.04 -8.86 13.50
N LEU A 88 -4.87 -7.89 13.16
CA LEU A 88 -6.15 -7.64 13.78
C LEU A 88 -7.21 -8.27 12.87
N ASN A 89 -7.95 -9.22 13.38
CA ASN A 89 -9.07 -9.85 12.66
C ASN A 89 -10.37 -9.05 12.89
N GLU A 90 -11.47 -9.47 12.30
CA GLU A 90 -12.74 -8.73 12.43
C GLU A 90 -13.22 -8.56 13.86
N LYS A 91 -12.97 -9.54 14.75
CA LYS A 91 -13.32 -9.42 16.17
C LYS A 91 -12.54 -8.28 16.81
N ASP A 92 -11.24 -8.18 16.49
CA ASP A 92 -10.38 -7.10 17.01
C ASP A 92 -10.79 -5.74 16.43
N ILE A 93 -11.10 -5.68 15.12
CA ILE A 93 -11.54 -4.48 14.41
C ILE A 93 -12.83 -3.93 15.05
N LYS A 94 -13.82 -4.81 15.29
CA LYS A 94 -15.07 -4.45 15.95
C LYS A 94 -14.86 -3.99 17.39
N ALA A 95 -14.05 -4.73 18.16
CA ALA A 95 -13.76 -4.38 19.55
C ALA A 95 -13.03 -3.03 19.68
N LEU A 96 -12.24 -2.65 18.68
CA LEU A 96 -11.58 -1.35 18.62
C LEU A 96 -12.53 -0.22 18.17
N GLY A 97 -13.67 -0.54 17.55
CA GLY A 97 -14.59 0.45 16.99
C GLY A 97 -14.20 0.99 15.62
N MET A 98 -13.40 0.26 14.84
CA MET A 98 -13.06 0.61 13.45
C MET A 98 -14.24 0.31 12.51
N ASN A 99 -15.36 0.98 12.74
CA ASN A 99 -16.60 0.62 12.05
C ASN A 99 -16.63 1.08 10.58
N LEU A 100 -15.90 2.16 10.23
CA LEU A 100 -15.78 2.59 8.84
C LEU A 100 -15.08 1.53 8.01
N LEU A 101 -13.92 1.05 8.47
CA LEU A 101 -13.19 -0.03 7.81
C LEU A 101 -14.02 -1.31 7.75
N PHE A 102 -14.65 -1.69 8.86
CA PHE A 102 -15.47 -2.89 8.92
C PHE A 102 -16.66 -2.84 7.95
N SER A 103 -17.33 -1.69 7.82
CA SER A 103 -18.51 -1.54 6.96
C SER A 103 -18.19 -1.74 5.49
N VAL A 104 -16.99 -1.38 5.02
CA VAL A 104 -16.56 -1.60 3.64
C VAL A 104 -16.55 -3.10 3.31
N GLY A 105 -16.03 -3.93 4.21
CA GLY A 105 -15.87 -5.36 3.96
C GLY A 105 -17.11 -6.22 4.26
N LYS A 106 -18.17 -5.67 4.83
CA LYS A 106 -19.35 -6.44 5.29
C LYS A 106 -20.07 -7.22 4.19
N GLY A 107 -20.04 -6.74 2.96
CA GLY A 107 -20.69 -7.41 1.82
C GLY A 107 -19.92 -8.63 1.28
N SER A 108 -18.67 -8.80 1.67
CA SER A 108 -17.82 -9.88 1.19
C SER A 108 -17.81 -11.09 2.14
N LYS A 109 -17.63 -12.28 1.56
CA LYS A 109 -17.30 -13.50 2.32
C LYS A 109 -15.86 -13.52 2.84
N ASN A 110 -14.98 -12.67 2.31
CA ASN A 110 -13.59 -12.55 2.71
C ASN A 110 -13.49 -11.60 3.92
N PRO A 111 -13.04 -12.05 5.11
CA PRO A 111 -13.06 -11.24 6.31
C PRO A 111 -12.11 -10.06 6.22
N SER A 112 -12.54 -8.91 6.77
CA SER A 112 -11.71 -7.72 6.91
C SER A 112 -10.55 -7.94 7.87
N LYS A 113 -9.41 -7.31 7.62
CA LYS A 113 -8.20 -7.43 8.45
C LYS A 113 -7.45 -6.11 8.52
N VAL A 114 -6.75 -5.89 9.63
CA VAL A 114 -5.72 -4.85 9.71
C VAL A 114 -4.39 -5.52 10.02
N LEU A 115 -3.40 -5.28 9.16
CA LEU A 115 -2.03 -5.74 9.39
C LEU A 115 -1.22 -4.59 9.97
N VAL A 116 -0.57 -4.86 11.09
CA VAL A 116 0.33 -3.93 11.76
C VAL A 116 1.75 -4.44 11.58
N LEU A 117 2.58 -3.66 10.89
CA LEU A 117 3.98 -3.97 10.63
C LEU A 117 4.87 -3.02 11.43
N GLU A 118 5.91 -3.54 12.06
CA GLU A 118 6.90 -2.73 12.77
C GLU A 118 8.31 -3.12 12.33
N TRP A 119 9.12 -2.11 12.00
CA TRP A 119 10.56 -2.22 11.81
C TRP A 119 11.27 -1.29 12.78
N LYS A 120 12.16 -1.81 13.59
CA LYS A 120 12.93 -1.09 14.61
C LYS A 120 14.42 -1.17 14.26
N GLY A 121 14.84 -0.43 13.26
CA GLY A 121 16.24 -0.41 12.81
C GLY A 121 17.11 0.64 13.51
N ALA A 122 16.52 1.69 14.06
CA ALA A 122 17.25 2.72 14.80
C ALA A 122 17.49 2.28 16.24
N LYS A 123 18.72 2.53 16.76
CA LYS A 123 19.10 2.18 18.15
C LYS A 123 18.41 3.05 19.21
N ASN A 124 18.07 4.31 18.87
CA ASN A 124 17.45 5.24 19.80
C ASN A 124 15.93 5.14 19.76
N ILE A 125 15.26 5.51 20.85
CA ILE A 125 13.79 5.61 20.93
C ILE A 125 13.34 6.81 20.09
N VAL A 126 13.19 6.60 18.80
CA VAL A 126 12.67 7.61 17.87
C VAL A 126 11.27 7.19 17.46
N LYS A 127 10.32 8.15 17.54
CA LYS A 127 8.96 7.92 17.03
C LYS A 127 9.01 7.45 15.56
N PRO A 128 8.25 6.42 15.20
CA PRO A 128 8.31 5.88 13.84
C PRO A 128 7.72 6.86 12.81
N THR A 129 8.13 6.71 11.56
CA THR A 129 7.34 7.17 10.43
C THR A 129 6.29 6.11 10.12
N ALA A 130 5.03 6.50 10.01
CA ALA A 130 3.96 5.59 9.66
C ALA A 130 3.69 5.60 8.15
N LEU A 131 3.48 4.40 7.61
CA LEU A 131 3.03 4.16 6.24
C LEU A 131 1.68 3.45 6.31
N ILE A 132 0.64 4.07 5.77
CA ILE A 132 -0.72 3.51 5.79
C ILE A 132 -1.11 3.14 4.36
N GLY A 133 -1.51 1.89 4.14
CA GLY A 133 -1.85 1.38 2.81
C GLY A 133 -3.33 1.04 2.67
N LYS A 134 -3.98 1.61 1.63
CA LYS A 134 -5.29 1.13 1.17
C LYS A 134 -5.11 -0.27 0.61
N GLY A 135 -5.90 -1.23 1.12
CA GLY A 135 -5.84 -2.64 0.76
C GLY A 135 -7.20 -3.20 0.37
N VAL A 136 -7.89 -2.55 -0.55
CA VAL A 136 -9.14 -3.07 -1.12
C VAL A 136 -8.77 -4.10 -2.17
N VAL A 137 -8.80 -5.39 -1.81
CA VAL A 137 -8.31 -6.48 -2.68
C VAL A 137 -9.13 -6.67 -3.94
N PHE A 138 -10.38 -6.22 -3.92
CA PHE A 138 -11.24 -6.02 -5.08
C PHE A 138 -12.28 -4.96 -4.76
N ASP A 139 -12.49 -4.01 -5.67
CA ASP A 139 -13.48 -2.95 -5.53
C ASP A 139 -14.53 -3.03 -6.64
N SER A 140 -15.69 -3.59 -6.31
CA SER A 140 -16.84 -3.58 -7.21
C SER A 140 -17.62 -2.26 -7.20
N GLY A 141 -17.26 -1.34 -6.26
CA GLY A 141 -18.07 -0.18 -5.90
C GLY A 141 -19.14 -0.47 -4.83
N GLY A 142 -19.31 -1.74 -4.46
CA GLY A 142 -20.39 -2.13 -3.54
C GLY A 142 -21.77 -1.96 -4.19
N LEU A 143 -22.75 -1.43 -3.46
CA LEU A 143 -24.09 -1.15 -4.01
C LEU A 143 -24.09 0.01 -5.02
N SER A 144 -23.14 0.94 -4.93
CA SER A 144 -22.84 1.91 -6.01
C SER A 144 -21.96 1.26 -7.07
N LEU A 145 -22.51 0.22 -7.72
CA LEU A 145 -21.80 -0.72 -8.58
C LEU A 145 -21.12 -0.01 -9.75
N LYS A 146 -19.83 -0.31 -9.94
CA LYS A 146 -19.06 0.17 -11.10
C LYS A 146 -19.59 -0.42 -12.42
N SER A 147 -19.38 0.31 -13.51
CA SER A 147 -19.56 -0.26 -14.86
C SER A 147 -18.59 -1.41 -15.10
N PRO A 148 -18.89 -2.36 -16.03
CA PRO A 148 -17.97 -3.43 -16.36
C PRO A 148 -16.56 -2.96 -16.74
N SER A 149 -16.45 -1.89 -17.53
CA SER A 149 -15.17 -1.29 -17.94
C SER A 149 -14.42 -0.61 -16.79
N GLY A 150 -15.16 -0.06 -15.80
CA GLY A 150 -14.56 0.53 -14.61
C GLY A 150 -14.14 -0.50 -13.56
N MET A 151 -14.65 -1.73 -13.64
CA MET A 151 -14.43 -2.79 -12.66
C MET A 151 -13.26 -3.72 -13.01
N ILE A 152 -12.94 -3.89 -14.28
CA ILE A 152 -12.03 -4.93 -14.78
C ILE A 152 -10.64 -4.89 -14.14
N ASP A 153 -10.14 -3.70 -13.83
CA ASP A 153 -8.81 -3.51 -13.25
C ASP A 153 -8.82 -3.38 -11.72
N MET A 154 -9.99 -3.53 -11.06
CA MET A 154 -10.15 -3.20 -9.63
C MET A 154 -9.50 -4.21 -8.67
N ALA A 155 -8.85 -5.26 -9.16
CA ALA A 155 -7.92 -6.06 -8.36
C ALA A 155 -6.66 -5.27 -7.93
N MET A 156 -6.33 -4.17 -8.63
CA MET A 156 -5.21 -3.29 -8.30
C MET A 156 -5.49 -2.34 -7.12
N ASP A 157 -6.72 -2.29 -6.63
CA ASP A 157 -7.16 -1.28 -5.63
C ASP A 157 -6.56 -1.48 -4.23
N MET A 158 -5.63 -2.38 -4.14
CA MET A 158 -4.78 -2.66 -2.99
C MET A 158 -3.31 -2.23 -3.21
N ALA A 159 -3.00 -1.47 -4.27
CA ALA A 159 -1.62 -1.09 -4.59
C ALA A 159 -0.97 -0.27 -3.48
N GLY A 160 -1.72 0.58 -2.76
CA GLY A 160 -1.20 1.28 -1.58
C GLY A 160 -0.66 0.33 -0.52
N ALA A 161 -1.41 -0.74 -0.21
CA ALA A 161 -0.97 -1.82 0.69
C ALA A 161 0.25 -2.57 0.12
N GLY A 162 0.25 -2.82 -1.19
CA GLY A 162 1.37 -3.45 -1.89
C GLY A 162 2.67 -2.64 -1.78
N VAL A 163 2.59 -1.31 -1.93
CA VAL A 163 3.74 -0.42 -1.76
C VAL A 163 4.25 -0.43 -0.32
N VAL A 164 3.37 -0.36 0.68
CA VAL A 164 3.76 -0.48 2.10
C VAL A 164 4.53 -1.78 2.33
N ALA A 165 4.03 -2.91 1.83
CA ALA A 165 4.69 -4.21 1.94
C ALA A 165 6.09 -4.20 1.30
N GLY A 166 6.20 -3.64 0.10
CA GLY A 166 7.47 -3.52 -0.64
C GLY A 166 8.50 -2.65 0.09
N VAL A 167 8.07 -1.52 0.66
CA VAL A 167 8.94 -0.65 1.47
C VAL A 167 9.47 -1.41 2.69
N PHE A 168 8.62 -2.12 3.42
CA PHE A 168 9.05 -2.92 4.58
C PHE A 168 10.04 -4.01 4.19
N LYS A 169 9.82 -4.72 3.07
CA LYS A 169 10.76 -5.71 2.54
C LYS A 169 12.11 -5.08 2.22
N SER A 170 12.11 -3.97 1.47
CA SER A 170 13.33 -3.27 1.07
C SER A 170 14.13 -2.76 2.26
N VAL A 171 13.46 -2.13 3.22
CA VAL A 171 14.07 -1.58 4.44
C VAL A 171 14.68 -2.68 5.30
N ALA A 172 13.98 -3.80 5.46
CA ALA A 172 14.46 -4.93 6.24
C ALA A 172 15.68 -5.61 5.60
N LEU A 173 15.61 -5.90 4.29
CA LEU A 173 16.74 -6.49 3.55
C LEU A 173 17.97 -5.58 3.53
N SER A 174 17.77 -4.25 3.50
CA SER A 174 18.85 -3.27 3.57
C SER A 174 19.33 -2.98 5.00
N ASN A 175 18.68 -3.54 6.01
CA ASN A 175 18.93 -3.29 7.43
C ASN A 175 19.04 -1.79 7.76
N LEU A 176 18.11 -0.99 7.20
CA LEU A 176 18.13 0.47 7.35
C LEU A 176 17.89 0.88 8.80
N LYS A 177 18.64 1.89 9.25
CA LYS A 177 18.61 2.43 10.63
C LYS A 177 17.47 3.43 10.83
N VAL A 178 16.25 2.99 10.56
CA VAL A 178 15.01 3.77 10.70
C VAL A 178 13.97 2.98 11.50
N ASN A 179 13.02 3.68 12.11
CA ASN A 179 11.86 3.06 12.73
C ASN A 179 10.64 3.32 11.85
N LEU A 180 9.96 2.26 11.42
CA LEU A 180 8.75 2.33 10.62
C LEU A 180 7.60 1.61 11.30
N LEU A 181 6.41 2.17 11.13
CA LEU A 181 5.11 1.56 11.39
C LEU A 181 4.39 1.40 10.07
N GLY A 182 3.89 0.21 9.76
CA GLY A 182 2.98 -0.03 8.63
C GLY A 182 1.59 -0.38 9.13
N LEU A 183 0.57 0.25 8.59
CA LEU A 183 -0.83 -0.15 8.78
C LEU A 183 -1.45 -0.43 7.42
N ILE A 184 -1.95 -1.65 7.23
CA ILE A 184 -2.61 -2.08 6.00
C ILE A 184 -4.03 -2.51 6.36
N GLY A 185 -5.03 -1.81 5.85
CA GLY A 185 -6.42 -2.22 5.95
C GLY A 185 -6.78 -3.10 4.76
N LEU A 186 -7.11 -4.35 5.02
CA LEU A 186 -7.51 -5.32 3.99
C LEU A 186 -9.02 -5.52 4.04
N VAL A 187 -9.69 -5.18 2.97
CA VAL A 187 -11.13 -5.36 2.77
C VAL A 187 -11.41 -5.76 1.32
N GLU A 188 -12.60 -6.25 1.06
CA GLU A 188 -13.12 -6.48 -0.28
C GLU A 188 -14.48 -5.79 -0.37
N ASN A 189 -14.63 -4.82 -1.28
CA ASN A 189 -15.87 -4.06 -1.44
C ASN A 189 -16.80 -4.75 -2.44
N MET A 190 -17.78 -5.48 -1.92
CA MET A 190 -18.68 -6.31 -2.73
C MET A 190 -20.15 -6.03 -2.38
N PRO A 191 -21.08 -6.14 -3.33
CA PRO A 191 -22.48 -6.25 -3.03
C PRO A 191 -22.75 -7.58 -2.32
N GLY A 192 -23.57 -7.54 -1.28
CA GLY A 192 -23.94 -8.70 -0.48
C GLY A 192 -25.03 -8.35 0.51
N PRO A 193 -25.58 -9.33 1.24
CA PRO A 193 -26.72 -9.11 2.13
C PRO A 193 -26.45 -8.08 3.24
N ASP A 194 -25.18 -7.99 3.68
CA ASP A 194 -24.78 -7.08 4.77
C ASP A 194 -24.03 -5.84 4.29
N SER A 195 -23.95 -5.59 2.96
CA SER A 195 -23.22 -4.45 2.40
C SER A 195 -23.72 -3.12 2.98
N MET A 196 -22.79 -2.18 3.16
CA MET A 196 -23.16 -0.78 3.45
C MET A 196 -23.95 -0.20 2.28
N ARG A 197 -24.89 0.69 2.60
CA ARG A 197 -25.81 1.29 1.62
C ARG A 197 -25.56 2.79 1.52
N PRO A 198 -25.80 3.41 0.37
CA PRO A 198 -25.96 4.86 0.33
C PRO A 198 -27.00 5.34 1.33
N GLY A 199 -26.66 6.34 2.14
CA GLY A 199 -27.48 6.85 3.24
C GLY A 199 -27.16 6.27 4.61
N ASP A 200 -26.45 5.16 4.72
CA ASP A 200 -26.02 4.62 6.01
C ASP A 200 -25.13 5.62 6.76
N VAL A 201 -25.36 5.76 8.07
CA VAL A 201 -24.56 6.59 8.96
C VAL A 201 -23.73 5.69 9.88
N ILE A 202 -22.41 5.82 9.81
CA ILE A 202 -21.48 4.95 10.50
C ILE A 202 -20.62 5.78 11.46
N LYS A 203 -20.51 5.34 12.71
CA LYS A 203 -19.64 5.96 13.70
C LYS A 203 -18.19 5.54 13.48
N SER A 204 -17.32 6.50 13.19
CA SER A 204 -15.87 6.28 13.01
C SER A 204 -15.18 5.89 14.32
N LEU A 205 -13.95 5.38 14.24
CA LEU A 205 -13.10 5.14 15.41
C LEU A 205 -12.82 6.44 16.20
N LYS A 206 -12.83 7.60 15.55
CA LYS A 206 -12.67 8.90 16.20
C LYS A 206 -13.93 9.30 16.99
N GLY A 207 -15.09 8.74 16.63
CA GLY A 207 -16.38 9.06 17.25
C GLY A 207 -17.32 9.89 16.36
N ASP A 208 -16.81 10.45 15.24
CA ASP A 208 -17.60 11.20 14.28
C ASP A 208 -18.61 10.29 13.57
N LEU A 209 -19.79 10.82 13.28
CA LEU A 209 -20.79 10.16 12.44
C LEU A 209 -20.52 10.50 10.98
N VAL A 210 -20.35 9.47 10.16
CA VAL A 210 -20.04 9.59 8.73
C VAL A 210 -21.19 9.02 7.92
N GLN A 211 -21.81 9.84 7.09
CA GLN A 211 -22.83 9.40 6.14
C GLN A 211 -22.14 8.87 4.86
N VAL A 212 -22.51 7.68 4.45
CA VAL A 212 -22.04 7.05 3.22
C VAL A 212 -22.93 7.50 2.07
N ASN A 213 -22.51 8.46 1.28
CA ASN A 213 -23.29 8.90 0.12
C ASN A 213 -23.05 8.03 -1.12
N ASN A 214 -21.86 7.42 -1.21
CA ASN A 214 -21.47 6.57 -2.31
C ASN A 214 -20.58 5.44 -1.78
N THR A 215 -20.98 4.18 -2.00
CA THR A 215 -20.23 3.01 -1.53
C THR A 215 -18.97 2.74 -2.34
N ASP A 216 -18.80 3.39 -3.50
CA ASP A 216 -17.57 3.41 -4.31
C ASP A 216 -16.53 4.45 -3.82
N ALA A 217 -16.83 5.12 -2.70
CA ALA A 217 -15.89 5.97 -1.99
C ALA A 217 -15.37 5.29 -0.69
N GLU A 218 -15.16 4.00 -0.73
CA GLU A 218 -14.81 3.10 0.37
C GLU A 218 -13.41 3.34 0.93
N GLY A 219 -12.46 3.71 0.06
CA GLY A 219 -11.04 3.88 0.42
C GLY A 219 -10.84 4.92 1.51
N ARG A 220 -11.54 6.04 1.45
CA ARG A 220 -11.48 7.10 2.48
C ARG A 220 -12.06 6.64 3.82
N LEU A 221 -13.00 5.71 3.82
CA LEU A 221 -13.61 5.18 5.04
C LEU A 221 -12.58 4.32 5.81
N LEU A 222 -11.98 3.34 5.14
CA LEU A 222 -10.96 2.51 5.79
C LEU A 222 -9.72 3.31 6.22
N LEU A 223 -9.29 4.28 5.40
CA LEU A 223 -8.15 5.13 5.73
C LEU A 223 -8.43 6.03 6.94
N GLY A 224 -9.66 6.55 7.08
CA GLY A 224 -10.05 7.37 8.22
C GLY A 224 -9.83 6.67 9.56
N ASP A 225 -10.29 5.43 9.71
CA ASP A 225 -10.09 4.64 10.93
C ASP A 225 -8.60 4.29 11.14
N LEU A 226 -7.87 3.93 10.08
CA LEU A 226 -6.44 3.61 10.17
C LEU A 226 -5.57 4.81 10.56
N LEU A 227 -5.85 5.97 9.97
CA LEU A 227 -5.16 7.24 10.29
C LEU A 227 -5.36 7.62 11.74
N TRP A 228 -6.60 7.51 12.24
CA TRP A 228 -6.89 7.79 13.65
C TRP A 228 -6.21 6.78 14.57
N TYR A 229 -6.29 5.49 14.26
CA TYR A 229 -5.64 4.44 15.04
C TYR A 229 -4.11 4.63 15.13
N ALA A 230 -3.48 4.99 14.00
CA ALA A 230 -2.05 5.27 13.98
C ALA A 230 -1.67 6.38 14.96
N GLN A 231 -2.42 7.49 14.94
CA GLN A 231 -2.18 8.65 15.77
C GLN A 231 -2.37 8.36 17.26
N GLN A 232 -3.47 7.69 17.62
CA GLN A 232 -3.79 7.43 19.02
C GLN A 232 -2.89 6.36 19.64
N LYS A 233 -2.64 5.27 18.91
CA LYS A 233 -1.95 4.11 19.45
C LYS A 233 -0.42 4.21 19.39
N PHE A 234 0.11 4.76 18.28
CA PHE A 234 1.54 4.71 18.01
C PHE A 234 2.21 6.08 18.02
N LYS A 235 1.43 7.16 17.91
CA LYS A 235 1.92 8.56 17.95
C LYS A 235 3.13 8.78 17.04
N PRO A 236 3.05 8.44 15.74
CA PRO A 236 4.17 8.54 14.81
C PRO A 236 4.62 10.00 14.65
N LYS A 237 5.88 10.19 14.22
CA LYS A 237 6.40 11.53 13.91
C LYS A 237 5.78 12.11 12.63
N ARG A 238 5.56 11.24 11.63
CA ARG A 238 5.04 11.57 10.30
C ARG A 238 4.17 10.43 9.82
N ILE A 239 3.19 10.73 8.99
CA ILE A 239 2.33 9.73 8.36
C ILE A 239 2.34 9.97 6.85
N PHE A 240 2.52 8.89 6.10
CA PHE A 240 2.19 8.80 4.68
C PHE A 240 1.04 7.82 4.54
N ASP A 241 0.01 8.16 3.81
CA ASP A 241 -0.98 7.21 3.34
C ASP A 241 -0.86 7.04 1.82
N LEU A 242 -1.04 5.81 1.37
CA LEU A 242 -0.87 5.40 -0.02
C LEU A 242 -2.13 4.71 -0.48
N ALA A 243 -2.74 5.24 -1.52
CA ALA A 243 -4.03 4.74 -1.99
C ALA A 243 -4.23 4.97 -3.49
N THR A 244 -4.83 4.00 -4.14
CA THR A 244 -5.51 4.12 -5.43
C THR A 244 -6.90 4.69 -5.17
N LEU A 245 -6.97 5.98 -4.78
CA LEU A 245 -8.13 6.52 -4.07
C LEU A 245 -9.27 6.92 -5.01
N THR A 246 -8.96 7.61 -6.10
CA THR A 246 -9.97 8.09 -7.06
C THR A 246 -9.45 8.12 -8.49
N GLY A 247 -10.35 7.90 -9.47
CA GLY A 247 -10.01 8.06 -10.90
C GLY A 247 -9.69 9.51 -11.31
N ALA A 248 -10.12 10.50 -10.52
CA ALA A 248 -9.88 11.91 -10.79
C ALA A 248 -8.39 12.26 -10.90
N ILE A 249 -7.52 11.55 -10.18
CA ILE A 249 -6.08 11.75 -10.26
C ILE A 249 -5.52 11.41 -11.64
N ILE A 250 -6.09 10.41 -12.31
CA ILE A 250 -5.69 10.00 -13.66
C ILE A 250 -6.11 11.07 -14.68
N ILE A 251 -7.27 11.70 -14.46
CA ILE A 251 -7.73 12.81 -15.30
C ILE A 251 -6.81 14.02 -15.12
N ALA A 252 -6.39 14.32 -13.90
CA ALA A 252 -5.54 15.47 -13.59
C ALA A 252 -4.08 15.28 -14.03
N LEU A 253 -3.50 14.08 -13.83
CA LEU A 253 -2.05 13.85 -13.95
C LEU A 253 -1.66 12.73 -14.91
N GLY A 254 -2.63 12.09 -15.57
CA GLY A 254 -2.40 10.91 -16.39
C GLY A 254 -1.91 9.71 -15.55
N LYS A 255 -1.16 8.84 -16.18
CA LYS A 255 -0.49 7.69 -15.53
C LYS A 255 0.99 7.98 -15.24
N GLU A 256 1.40 9.25 -15.37
CA GLU A 256 2.80 9.66 -15.33
C GLU A 256 3.25 10.17 -13.96
N TYR A 257 2.35 10.80 -13.21
CA TYR A 257 2.66 11.43 -11.94
C TYR A 257 1.79 10.88 -10.81
N ALA A 258 2.40 10.66 -9.65
CA ALA A 258 1.66 10.45 -8.43
C ALA A 258 1.15 11.80 -7.88
N GLY A 259 -0.13 11.88 -7.51
CA GLY A 259 -0.67 13.04 -6.84
C GLY A 259 -0.26 13.08 -5.36
N VAL A 260 0.20 14.23 -4.89
CA VAL A 260 0.61 14.45 -3.50
C VAL A 260 -0.24 15.53 -2.88
N PHE A 261 -0.86 15.20 -1.75
CA PHE A 261 -1.58 16.13 -0.88
C PHE A 261 -0.88 16.16 0.48
N SER A 262 -0.76 17.33 1.08
CA SER A 262 -0.10 17.43 2.39
C SER A 262 -0.62 18.61 3.18
N ASN A 263 -0.83 18.39 4.48
CA ASN A 263 -1.14 19.43 5.47
C ASN A 263 0.12 20.08 6.07
N ASN A 264 1.33 19.73 5.58
CA ASN A 264 2.59 20.27 6.05
C ASN A 264 3.50 20.63 4.87
N GLU A 265 3.78 21.91 4.71
CA GLU A 265 4.55 22.46 3.61
C GLU A 265 5.98 21.91 3.53
N ASN A 266 6.70 21.97 4.66
CA ASN A 266 8.09 21.53 4.71
C ASN A 266 8.23 20.03 4.42
N PHE A 267 7.31 19.24 4.94
CA PHE A 267 7.29 17.80 4.70
C PHE A 267 6.98 17.46 3.25
N CYS A 268 6.06 18.20 2.62
CA CYS A 268 5.75 18.04 1.20
C CYS A 268 6.97 18.35 0.32
N ASN A 269 7.64 19.47 0.57
CA ASN A 269 8.81 19.90 -0.19
C ASN A 269 9.99 18.92 -0.03
N GLU A 270 10.21 18.41 1.20
CA GLU A 270 11.20 17.35 1.47
C GLU A 270 10.89 16.10 0.62
N PHE A 271 9.62 15.66 0.60
CA PHE A 271 9.20 14.50 -0.16
C PHE A 271 9.37 14.69 -1.68
N LEU A 272 8.92 15.81 -2.23
CA LEU A 272 9.04 16.12 -3.67
C LEU A 272 10.51 16.20 -4.10
N SER A 273 11.38 16.79 -3.28
CA SER A 273 12.84 16.79 -3.55
C SER A 273 13.43 15.39 -3.60
N VAL A 274 12.95 14.47 -2.76
CA VAL A 274 13.38 13.06 -2.82
C VAL A 274 12.84 12.37 -4.06
N CYS A 275 11.60 12.64 -4.46
CA CYS A 275 11.00 12.11 -5.69
C CYS A 275 11.83 12.52 -6.91
N GLU A 276 12.21 13.79 -7.03
CA GLU A 276 13.06 14.30 -8.11
C GLU A 276 14.42 13.57 -8.13
N LYS A 277 15.12 13.47 -6.99
CA LYS A 277 16.41 12.78 -6.87
C LYS A 277 16.34 11.29 -7.19
N SER A 278 15.21 10.66 -6.98
CA SER A 278 14.98 9.23 -7.28
C SER A 278 14.41 9.00 -8.67
N ASN A 279 14.13 10.06 -9.42
CA ASN A 279 13.48 10.03 -10.74
C ASN A 279 12.08 9.38 -10.66
N GLU A 280 11.36 9.64 -9.57
CA GLU A 280 9.97 9.25 -9.38
C GLU A 280 9.09 10.49 -9.52
N LYS A 281 8.20 10.47 -10.50
CA LYS A 281 7.38 11.65 -10.82
C LYS A 281 6.25 11.81 -9.81
N ALA A 282 6.21 12.94 -9.14
CA ALA A 282 5.15 13.30 -8.21
C ALA A 282 4.77 14.77 -8.39
N TRP A 283 3.50 15.10 -8.20
CA TRP A 283 2.97 16.45 -8.35
C TRP A 283 2.10 16.81 -7.17
N ARG A 284 2.36 17.97 -6.56
CA ARG A 284 1.56 18.47 -5.47
C ARG A 284 0.25 19.06 -5.98
N LEU A 285 -0.84 18.65 -5.35
CA LEU A 285 -2.17 19.21 -5.54
C LEU A 285 -2.62 19.96 -4.27
N PRO A 286 -3.52 20.94 -4.38
CA PRO A 286 -3.97 21.71 -3.24
C PRO A 286 -4.77 20.85 -2.26
N LEU A 287 -4.59 21.11 -0.97
CA LEU A 287 -5.42 20.58 0.11
C LEU A 287 -6.04 21.78 0.83
N ASP A 288 -7.34 21.97 0.67
CA ASP A 288 -8.11 23.05 1.26
C ASP A 288 -9.29 22.49 2.06
N GLN A 289 -9.75 23.25 3.08
CA GLN A 289 -10.89 22.86 3.91
C GLN A 289 -12.23 22.85 3.15
N LYS A 290 -12.26 23.44 1.96
CA LYS A 290 -13.46 23.48 1.10
C LYS A 290 -13.63 22.21 0.25
N PHE A 291 -12.68 21.28 0.28
CA PHE A 291 -12.74 20.02 -0.48
C PHE A 291 -13.36 18.87 0.29
#